data_d354339ac658a7e8a6accdcd7cedca42
#
_entry.id   d354339ac658a7e8a6accdcd7cedca42
#
_cell.length_a   1.000
_cell.length_b   1.000
_cell.length_c   1.000
_cell.angle_alpha   90.00
_cell.angle_beta   90.00
_cell.angle_gamma   90.00
#
_symmetry.space_group_name_H-M   'P 1'
#
loop_
_entity.id
_entity.type
_entity.pdbx_description
1 polymer ?
#
loop_
_entity_poly.entity_id
_entity_poly.type
_entity_poly.pdbx_seq_one_letter_code
_entity_poly.pdbx_strand_id
1 'polypeptide(L)'
;LGADNKRMVLNYIWIAFFLIAFAFGIVGLIMGDTTLFQKMVDATSDSAKTAFQVSLGLTGVLSLWLGIMKIGEKAGMVNMLARMLSPVFTKLFPDIPKNHPVMGSIFMNIASNMLGLDNAATPTGLKAMAQMQELNTKKDTATNPMIMFLVLNTSGLTIIPTSILAVRSACKAAQPTDVFVPILLATTIATLVGIIITSLWQRINIFQPVLFITIFGLLGTVGFIIWGLMQMPQNTMNTVTSVVSNLILMSIIVSFIGAGLFKKINVYDAFIEGAKEGFATAVRIIPYLVAILVAVGVFRASGAMDICVDGIRWTLQQFNIDTTFVDALPTAMMKPLSGSGARGLMLETMHHYGADSFVGRLSCIFQGSTDTTFYILAVYFGSIGVRYTRHAVACGLLADLAGVLAAIGICYIFF
;
A
#
# COMPACT_ATOMS: atom_id res chain seq x y z
N LEU A 1 2.01 -24.30 4.85
CA LEU A 1 2.30 -23.59 6.13
C LEU A 1 2.20 -22.04 6.02
N GLY A 2 2.43 -21.43 4.86
CA GLY A 2 2.41 -19.96 4.73
C GLY A 2 1.01 -19.32 4.69
N ALA A 3 0.06 -19.90 3.96
CA ALA A 3 -1.31 -19.38 3.85
C ALA A 3 -2.13 -19.61 5.11
N ASP A 4 -1.91 -20.73 5.79
CA ASP A 4 -2.57 -21.04 7.05
C ASP A 4 -2.09 -20.16 8.21
N ASN A 5 -0.79 -19.86 8.26
CA ASN A 5 -0.22 -19.03 9.33
C ASN A 5 -0.70 -17.56 9.24
N LYS A 6 -1.04 -17.08 8.05
CA LYS A 6 -1.55 -15.72 7.83
C LYS A 6 -3.03 -15.58 8.16
N ARG A 7 -3.82 -16.58 7.81
CA ARG A 7 -5.21 -16.67 8.30
C ARG A 7 -5.23 -16.66 9.83
N MET A 8 -4.20 -17.21 10.47
CA MET A 8 -4.08 -17.19 11.93
C MET A 8 -3.80 -15.78 12.49
N VAL A 9 -2.85 -15.00 11.95
CA VAL A 9 -2.49 -13.68 12.54
C VAL A 9 -3.66 -12.70 12.47
N LEU A 10 -4.27 -12.51 11.31
CA LEU A 10 -5.44 -11.62 11.18
C LEU A 10 -6.62 -12.13 12.01
N ASN A 11 -6.81 -13.45 12.10
CA ASN A 11 -7.82 -14.06 12.94
C ASN A 11 -7.60 -13.74 14.42
N TYR A 12 -6.37 -13.85 14.93
CA TYR A 12 -6.05 -13.50 16.31
C TYR A 12 -6.24 -12.01 16.59
N ILE A 13 -5.84 -11.12 15.68
CA ILE A 13 -6.05 -9.68 15.81
C ILE A 13 -7.55 -9.37 15.85
N TRP A 14 -8.33 -9.97 14.93
CA TRP A 14 -9.77 -9.77 14.85
C TRP A 14 -10.48 -10.26 16.12
N ILE A 15 -10.13 -11.44 16.61
CA ILE A 15 -10.63 -11.98 17.89
C ILE A 15 -10.22 -11.08 19.06
N ALA A 16 -8.96 -10.62 19.10
CA ALA A 16 -8.44 -9.77 20.15
C ALA A 16 -9.22 -8.45 20.25
N PHE A 17 -9.59 -7.84 19.14
CA PHE A 17 -10.41 -6.63 19.15
C PHE A 17 -11.72 -6.82 19.91
N PHE A 18 -12.43 -7.92 19.68
CA PHE A 18 -13.69 -8.20 20.40
C PHE A 18 -13.47 -8.56 21.86
N LEU A 19 -12.48 -9.43 22.15
CA LEU A 19 -12.25 -9.88 23.52
C LEU A 19 -11.75 -8.74 24.41
N ILE A 20 -10.82 -7.91 23.90
CA ILE A 20 -10.32 -6.75 24.65
C ILE A 20 -11.46 -5.73 24.82
N ALA A 21 -12.23 -5.44 23.77
CA ALA A 21 -13.36 -4.55 23.87
C ALA A 21 -14.38 -5.03 24.92
N PHE A 22 -14.69 -6.32 24.92
CA PHE A 22 -15.59 -6.91 25.92
C PHE A 22 -15.03 -6.78 27.35
N ALA A 23 -13.74 -7.03 27.55
CA ALA A 23 -13.09 -6.85 28.85
C ALA A 23 -13.17 -5.39 29.31
N PHE A 24 -12.92 -4.42 28.43
CA PHE A 24 -13.10 -2.99 28.70
C PHE A 24 -14.55 -2.66 29.03
N GLY A 25 -15.52 -3.27 28.32
CA GLY A 25 -16.94 -3.13 28.63
C GLY A 25 -17.29 -3.57 30.05
N ILE A 26 -16.73 -4.70 30.52
CA ILE A 26 -16.91 -5.20 31.88
C ILE A 26 -16.29 -4.22 32.89
N VAL A 27 -15.05 -3.74 32.65
CA VAL A 27 -14.40 -2.77 33.52
C VAL A 27 -15.22 -1.48 33.60
N GLY A 28 -15.69 -0.95 32.47
CA GLY A 28 -16.54 0.24 32.42
C GLY A 28 -17.85 0.05 33.19
N LEU A 29 -18.51 -1.11 33.07
CA LEU A 29 -19.71 -1.44 33.82
C LEU A 29 -19.46 -1.44 35.35
N ILE A 30 -18.33 -2.02 35.79
CA ILE A 30 -17.92 -2.03 37.18
C ILE A 30 -17.65 -0.59 37.70
N MET A 31 -17.11 0.27 36.82
CA MET A 31 -16.87 1.68 37.10
C MET A 31 -18.13 2.56 37.02
N GLY A 32 -19.29 1.99 36.65
CA GLY A 32 -20.59 2.66 36.65
C GLY A 32 -21.05 3.19 35.26
N ASP A 33 -20.31 2.96 34.18
CA ASP A 33 -20.80 3.29 32.82
C ASP A 33 -21.69 2.18 32.29
N THR A 34 -23.01 2.33 32.55
CA THR A 34 -24.04 1.40 32.07
C THR A 34 -24.35 1.53 30.58
N THR A 35 -23.82 2.56 29.91
CA THR A 35 -24.11 2.84 28.50
C THR A 35 -23.06 2.23 27.55
N LEU A 36 -21.92 1.78 28.05
CA LEU A 36 -20.78 1.35 27.26
C LEU A 36 -21.10 0.14 26.37
N PHE A 37 -21.79 -0.88 26.89
CA PHE A 37 -22.22 -2.04 26.11
C PHE A 37 -23.21 -1.67 25.00
N GLN A 38 -24.12 -0.71 25.27
CA GLN A 38 -25.03 -0.22 24.24
C GLN A 38 -24.23 0.45 23.12
N LYS A 39 -23.29 1.36 23.44
CA LYS A 39 -22.41 2.01 22.45
C LYS A 39 -21.65 0.98 21.59
N MET A 40 -21.14 -0.09 22.21
CA MET A 40 -20.45 -1.17 21.48
C MET A 40 -21.36 -1.94 20.54
N VAL A 41 -22.62 -2.25 20.95
CA VAL A 41 -23.60 -2.91 20.12
C VAL A 41 -24.06 -2.00 18.98
N ASP A 42 -24.33 -0.74 19.25
CA ASP A 42 -24.67 0.26 18.23
C ASP A 42 -23.55 0.38 17.18
N ALA A 43 -22.29 0.42 17.64
CA ALA A 43 -21.12 0.46 16.78
C ALA A 43 -21.04 -0.76 15.83
N THR A 44 -21.52 -1.95 16.21
CA THR A 44 -21.56 -3.10 15.28
C THR A 44 -22.45 -2.83 14.07
N SER A 45 -23.66 -2.32 14.33
CA SER A 45 -24.66 -2.05 13.29
C SER A 45 -24.25 -0.88 12.40
N ASP A 46 -23.72 0.18 13.00
CA ASP A 46 -23.33 1.39 12.26
C ASP A 46 -22.08 1.15 11.42
N SER A 47 -21.10 0.42 11.96
CA SER A 47 -19.92 0.00 11.20
C SER A 47 -20.29 -0.92 10.03
N ALA A 48 -21.21 -1.85 10.21
CA ALA A 48 -21.67 -2.72 9.13
C ALA A 48 -22.39 -1.94 8.01
N LYS A 49 -23.27 -0.98 8.36
CA LYS A 49 -23.90 -0.08 7.39
C LYS A 49 -22.88 0.77 6.65
N THR A 50 -21.93 1.36 7.37
CA THR A 50 -20.83 2.16 6.79
C THR A 50 -20.00 1.33 5.82
N ALA A 51 -19.62 0.11 6.19
CA ALA A 51 -18.88 -0.80 5.34
C ALA A 51 -19.59 -1.07 4.01
N PHE A 52 -20.89 -1.32 4.06
CA PHE A 52 -21.70 -1.56 2.88
C PHE A 52 -21.84 -0.30 2.00
N GLN A 53 -22.13 0.86 2.60
CA GLN A 53 -22.27 2.13 1.88
C GLN A 53 -20.97 2.52 1.16
N VAL A 54 -19.83 2.40 1.83
CA VAL A 54 -18.52 2.65 1.22
C VAL A 54 -18.25 1.68 0.07
N SER A 55 -18.60 0.40 0.24
CA SER A 55 -18.43 -0.61 -0.81
C SER A 55 -19.25 -0.31 -2.06
N LEU A 56 -20.46 0.20 -1.91
CA LEU A 56 -21.26 0.68 -3.04
C LEU A 56 -20.60 1.85 -3.77
N GLY A 57 -20.07 2.84 -3.03
CA GLY A 57 -19.31 3.94 -3.60
C GLY A 57 -18.06 3.50 -4.34
N LEU A 58 -17.36 2.48 -3.81
CA LEU A 58 -16.18 1.89 -4.44
C LEU A 58 -16.48 1.22 -5.79
N THR A 59 -17.67 0.67 -5.98
CA THR A 59 -18.01 -0.13 -7.16
C THR A 59 -17.80 0.65 -8.47
N GLY A 60 -18.30 1.87 -8.56
CA GLY A 60 -18.16 2.70 -9.75
C GLY A 60 -16.72 3.13 -10.00
N VAL A 61 -16.03 3.58 -8.96
CA VAL A 61 -14.65 4.11 -9.09
C VAL A 61 -13.64 3.00 -9.37
N LEU A 62 -13.78 1.81 -8.75
CA LEU A 62 -12.95 0.66 -9.08
C LEU A 62 -13.20 0.16 -10.51
N SER A 63 -14.46 0.15 -10.95
CA SER A 63 -14.80 -0.18 -12.34
C SER A 63 -14.15 0.79 -13.34
N LEU A 64 -14.19 2.09 -13.05
CA LEU A 64 -13.51 3.11 -13.87
C LEU A 64 -12.01 2.84 -13.96
N TRP A 65 -11.33 2.75 -12.81
CA TRP A 65 -9.87 2.63 -12.81
C TRP A 65 -9.40 1.29 -13.40
N LEU A 66 -10.02 0.15 -13.05
CA LEU A 66 -9.63 -1.14 -13.63
C LEU A 66 -10.00 -1.22 -15.13
N GLY A 67 -11.05 -0.53 -15.57
CA GLY A 67 -11.34 -0.36 -16.98
C GLY A 67 -10.21 0.37 -17.73
N ILE A 68 -9.76 1.51 -17.21
CA ILE A 68 -8.63 2.27 -17.77
C ILE A 68 -7.33 1.45 -17.76
N MET A 69 -7.05 0.77 -16.64
CA MET A 69 -5.86 -0.09 -16.52
C MET A 69 -5.87 -1.22 -17.53
N LYS A 70 -7.02 -1.82 -17.82
CA LYS A 70 -7.16 -2.90 -18.80
C LYS A 70 -6.83 -2.44 -20.24
N ILE A 71 -7.20 -1.20 -20.57
CA ILE A 71 -6.77 -0.59 -21.86
C ILE A 71 -5.25 -0.53 -21.92
N GLY A 72 -4.60 0.01 -20.88
CA GLY A 72 -3.14 0.11 -20.80
C GLY A 72 -2.44 -1.26 -20.86
N GLU A 73 -2.97 -2.27 -20.18
CA GLU A 73 -2.48 -3.65 -20.20
C GLU A 73 -2.52 -4.21 -21.64
N LYS A 74 -3.68 -4.16 -22.30
CA LYS A 74 -3.85 -4.64 -23.69
C LYS A 74 -3.05 -3.84 -24.70
N ALA A 75 -2.86 -2.55 -24.48
CA ALA A 75 -2.01 -1.68 -25.29
C ALA A 75 -0.51 -1.97 -25.13
N GLY A 76 -0.11 -2.80 -24.17
CA GLY A 76 1.28 -3.18 -23.92
C GLY A 76 2.09 -2.17 -23.10
N MET A 77 1.42 -1.29 -22.35
CA MET A 77 2.08 -0.30 -21.48
C MET A 77 2.92 -0.96 -20.40
N VAL A 78 2.48 -2.12 -19.87
CA VAL A 78 3.26 -2.93 -18.90
C VAL A 78 4.59 -3.37 -19.53
N ASN A 79 4.58 -3.86 -20.77
CA ASN A 79 5.79 -4.26 -21.48
C ASN A 79 6.72 -3.07 -21.76
N MET A 80 6.15 -1.91 -22.08
CA MET A 80 6.93 -0.68 -22.29
C MET A 80 7.65 -0.27 -21.00
N LEU A 81 6.93 -0.21 -19.90
CA LEU A 81 7.49 0.13 -18.57
C LEU A 81 8.54 -0.90 -18.13
N ALA A 82 8.27 -2.20 -18.32
CA ALA A 82 9.23 -3.26 -18.03
C ALA A 82 10.56 -3.09 -18.79
N ARG A 83 10.50 -2.68 -20.07
CA ARG A 83 11.71 -2.38 -20.87
C ARG A 83 12.46 -1.16 -20.37
N MET A 84 11.74 -0.11 -19.96
CA MET A 84 12.36 1.12 -19.41
C MET A 84 13.08 0.85 -18.08
N LEU A 85 12.54 -0.04 -17.26
CA LEU A 85 13.11 -0.41 -15.97
C LEU A 85 14.25 -1.42 -16.07
N SER A 86 14.33 -2.18 -17.16
CA SER A 86 15.29 -3.27 -17.40
C SER A 86 16.77 -2.88 -17.09
N PRO A 87 17.31 -1.72 -17.52
CA PRO A 87 18.71 -1.36 -17.25
C PRO A 87 19.05 -1.27 -15.77
N VAL A 88 18.12 -0.77 -14.97
CA VAL A 88 18.27 -0.60 -13.51
C VAL A 88 18.16 -1.95 -12.82
N PHE A 89 17.08 -2.66 -13.07
CA PHE A 89 16.81 -3.92 -12.38
C PHE A 89 17.79 -5.03 -12.71
N THR A 90 18.34 -5.07 -13.94
CA THR A 90 19.42 -6.01 -14.28
C THR A 90 20.63 -5.87 -13.36
N LYS A 91 20.89 -4.67 -12.83
CA LYS A 91 22.01 -4.43 -11.90
C LYS A 91 21.69 -4.79 -10.44
N LEU A 92 20.41 -4.87 -10.09
CA LEU A 92 19.96 -5.30 -8.77
C LEU A 92 19.92 -6.84 -8.61
N PHE A 93 20.02 -7.59 -9.72
CA PHE A 93 19.98 -9.05 -9.73
C PHE A 93 21.26 -9.67 -10.33
N PRO A 94 22.46 -9.37 -9.79
CA PRO A 94 23.73 -9.82 -10.38
C PRO A 94 23.91 -11.35 -10.39
N ASP A 95 23.26 -12.07 -9.47
CA ASP A 95 23.34 -13.53 -9.34
C ASP A 95 22.47 -14.28 -10.38
N ILE A 96 21.67 -13.56 -11.16
CA ILE A 96 20.85 -14.15 -12.22
C ILE A 96 21.66 -14.20 -13.52
N PRO A 97 21.75 -15.34 -14.21
CA PRO A 97 22.44 -15.46 -15.48
C PRO A 97 21.88 -14.48 -16.54
N LYS A 98 22.76 -13.90 -17.34
CA LYS A 98 22.37 -13.01 -18.43
C LYS A 98 21.40 -13.74 -19.37
N ASN A 99 20.34 -13.05 -19.79
CA ASN A 99 19.29 -13.57 -20.68
C ASN A 99 18.42 -14.69 -20.09
N HIS A 100 18.47 -14.93 -18.78
CA HIS A 100 17.55 -15.89 -18.16
C HIS A 100 16.09 -15.37 -18.18
N PRO A 101 15.09 -16.21 -18.53
CA PRO A 101 13.69 -15.79 -18.66
C PRO A 101 13.09 -15.18 -17.40
N VAL A 102 13.63 -15.49 -16.23
CA VAL A 102 13.20 -14.93 -14.94
C VAL A 102 13.24 -13.41 -14.90
N MET A 103 14.23 -12.79 -15.58
CA MET A 103 14.33 -11.32 -15.64
C MET A 103 13.08 -10.70 -16.27
N GLY A 104 12.56 -11.32 -17.32
CA GLY A 104 11.30 -10.89 -17.94
C GLY A 104 10.13 -10.97 -16.98
N SER A 105 10.02 -12.07 -16.21
CA SER A 105 8.96 -12.24 -15.21
C SER A 105 9.07 -11.23 -14.06
N ILE A 106 10.29 -10.94 -13.58
CA ILE A 106 10.56 -9.91 -12.57
C ILE A 106 10.13 -8.53 -13.08
N PHE A 107 10.54 -8.14 -14.30
CA PHE A 107 10.20 -6.83 -14.86
C PHE A 107 8.70 -6.67 -15.07
N MET A 108 8.03 -7.70 -15.56
CA MET A 108 6.57 -7.70 -15.73
C MET A 108 5.83 -7.58 -14.40
N ASN A 109 6.27 -8.28 -13.37
CA ASN A 109 5.67 -8.17 -12.03
C ASN A 109 5.82 -6.74 -11.47
N ILE A 110 7.04 -6.20 -11.49
CA ILE A 110 7.31 -4.85 -10.94
C ILE A 110 6.55 -3.80 -11.74
N ALA A 111 6.55 -3.86 -13.08
CA ALA A 111 5.82 -2.94 -13.93
C ALA A 111 4.30 -3.01 -13.68
N SER A 112 3.76 -4.21 -13.45
CA SER A 112 2.34 -4.40 -13.11
C SER A 112 2.00 -3.79 -11.75
N ASN A 113 2.84 -3.99 -10.73
CA ASN A 113 2.67 -3.38 -9.41
C ASN A 113 2.74 -1.85 -9.48
N MET A 114 3.71 -1.30 -10.22
CA MET A 114 3.83 0.15 -10.42
C MET A 114 2.57 0.76 -11.04
N LEU A 115 1.92 0.04 -11.93
CA LEU A 115 0.67 0.48 -12.56
C LEU A 115 -0.59 0.13 -11.75
N GLY A 116 -0.47 -0.53 -10.59
CA GLY A 116 -1.61 -0.93 -9.76
C GLY A 116 -2.44 -2.07 -10.36
N LEU A 117 -1.81 -2.95 -11.16
CA LEU A 117 -2.42 -4.12 -11.80
C LEU A 117 -2.23 -5.38 -10.95
N ASP A 118 -2.83 -5.42 -9.77
CA ASP A 118 -2.67 -6.51 -8.78
C ASP A 118 -2.99 -7.90 -9.38
N ASN A 119 -3.99 -7.97 -10.26
CA ASN A 119 -4.41 -9.22 -10.92
C ASN A 119 -3.32 -9.78 -11.86
N ALA A 120 -2.52 -8.92 -12.50
CA ALA A 120 -1.42 -9.31 -13.37
C ALA A 120 -0.10 -9.49 -12.60
N ALA A 121 0.09 -8.73 -11.53
CA ALA A 121 1.30 -8.73 -10.73
C ALA A 121 1.51 -10.06 -10.00
N THR A 122 0.50 -10.59 -9.30
CA THR A 122 0.63 -11.81 -8.50
C THR A 122 1.02 -13.04 -9.33
N PRO A 123 0.36 -13.38 -10.46
CA PRO A 123 0.77 -14.52 -11.29
C PRO A 123 2.18 -14.39 -11.85
N THR A 124 2.58 -13.19 -12.29
CA THR A 124 3.93 -12.95 -12.82
C THR A 124 4.99 -13.05 -11.73
N GLY A 125 4.66 -12.62 -10.49
CA GLY A 125 5.53 -12.77 -9.33
C GLY A 125 5.72 -14.23 -8.90
N LEU A 126 4.66 -15.03 -8.87
CA LEU A 126 4.75 -16.47 -8.61
C LEU A 126 5.59 -17.19 -9.66
N LYS A 127 5.44 -16.81 -10.94
CA LYS A 127 6.28 -17.32 -12.03
C LYS A 127 7.75 -16.94 -11.84
N ALA A 128 8.04 -15.71 -11.47
CA ALA A 128 9.41 -15.26 -11.20
C ALA A 128 10.03 -16.05 -10.04
N MET A 129 9.28 -16.27 -8.94
CA MET A 129 9.73 -17.05 -7.80
C MET A 129 10.00 -18.51 -8.17
N ALA A 130 9.14 -19.15 -8.95
CA ALA A 130 9.35 -20.52 -9.44
C ALA A 130 10.63 -20.63 -10.29
N GLN A 131 10.83 -19.70 -11.21
CA GLN A 131 12.03 -19.64 -12.05
C GLN A 131 13.31 -19.36 -11.25
N MET A 132 13.26 -18.50 -10.21
CA MET A 132 14.39 -18.30 -9.29
C MET A 132 14.66 -19.56 -8.45
N GLN A 133 13.61 -20.34 -8.11
CA GLN A 133 13.75 -21.58 -7.38
C GLN A 133 14.43 -22.68 -8.21
N GLU A 134 14.29 -22.68 -9.53
CA GLU A 134 15.03 -23.57 -10.43
C GLU A 134 16.55 -23.35 -10.31
N LEU A 135 16.97 -22.07 -10.21
CA LEU A 135 18.36 -21.67 -10.04
C LEU A 135 18.89 -21.88 -8.60
N ASN A 136 18.03 -22.11 -7.63
CA ASN A 136 18.40 -22.20 -6.22
C ASN A 136 19.01 -23.57 -5.90
N THR A 137 20.22 -23.58 -5.36
CA THR A 137 20.90 -24.80 -4.92
C THR A 137 20.40 -25.34 -3.58
N LYS A 138 19.92 -24.44 -2.68
CA LYS A 138 19.36 -24.79 -1.37
C LYS A 138 17.85 -24.47 -1.36
N LYS A 139 17.05 -25.46 -1.71
CA LYS A 139 15.60 -25.28 -1.99
C LYS A 139 14.79 -24.72 -0.82
N ASP A 140 15.23 -24.88 0.42
CA ASP A 140 14.56 -24.39 1.63
C ASP A 140 15.01 -22.99 2.08
N THR A 141 16.02 -22.43 1.43
CA THR A 141 16.67 -21.16 1.83
C THR A 141 16.54 -20.10 0.74
N ALA A 142 16.13 -18.89 1.12
CA ALA A 142 15.99 -17.78 0.19
C ALA A 142 17.35 -17.36 -0.41
N THR A 143 17.39 -17.13 -1.73
CA THR A 143 18.56 -16.58 -2.44
C THR A 143 18.53 -15.04 -2.42
N ASN A 144 19.67 -14.40 -2.71
CA ASN A 144 19.74 -12.93 -2.82
C ASN A 144 18.74 -12.37 -3.84
N PRO A 145 18.60 -12.92 -5.07
CA PRO A 145 17.59 -12.44 -6.01
C PRO A 145 16.16 -12.53 -5.47
N MET A 146 15.81 -13.65 -4.81
CA MET A 146 14.48 -13.79 -4.21
C MET A 146 14.21 -12.72 -3.16
N ILE A 147 15.21 -12.41 -2.32
CA ILE A 147 15.09 -11.40 -1.27
C ILE A 147 14.95 -10.01 -1.87
N MET A 148 15.80 -9.64 -2.85
CA MET A 148 15.68 -8.34 -3.54
C MET A 148 14.32 -8.20 -4.22
N PHE A 149 13.87 -9.23 -4.93
CA PHE A 149 12.56 -9.26 -5.58
C PHE A 149 11.42 -9.07 -4.58
N LEU A 150 11.50 -9.73 -3.42
CA LEU A 150 10.53 -9.60 -2.36
C LEU A 150 10.50 -8.18 -1.80
N VAL A 151 11.66 -7.58 -1.51
CA VAL A 151 11.75 -6.22 -0.96
C VAL A 151 11.20 -5.19 -1.96
N LEU A 152 11.45 -5.34 -3.24
CA LEU A 152 10.86 -4.49 -4.29
C LEU A 152 9.33 -4.58 -4.34
N ASN A 153 8.78 -5.76 -4.06
CA ASN A 153 7.32 -5.93 -3.98
C ASN A 153 6.76 -5.37 -2.67
N THR A 154 7.44 -5.52 -1.53
CA THR A 154 6.96 -5.01 -0.24
C THR A 154 7.05 -3.49 -0.14
N SER A 155 8.12 -2.89 -0.64
CA SER A 155 8.25 -1.43 -0.73
C SER A 155 7.31 -0.81 -1.77
N GLY A 156 6.86 -1.60 -2.73
CA GLY A 156 5.69 -1.42 -3.59
C GLY A 156 5.56 -0.07 -4.27
N LEU A 157 6.59 0.37 -5.05
CA LEU A 157 6.48 1.62 -5.80
C LEU A 157 5.20 1.63 -6.65
N THR A 158 4.21 2.39 -6.21
CA THR A 158 2.91 2.50 -6.87
C THR A 158 2.78 3.87 -7.52
N ILE A 159 2.70 3.92 -8.86
CA ILE A 159 2.50 5.16 -9.60
C ILE A 159 1.04 5.60 -9.51
N ILE A 160 0.11 4.65 -9.51
CA ILE A 160 -1.33 4.93 -9.54
C ILE A 160 -2.02 4.23 -8.36
N PRO A 161 -2.24 4.91 -7.21
CA PRO A 161 -2.89 4.33 -6.05
C PRO A 161 -4.43 4.28 -6.21
N THR A 162 -4.90 3.57 -7.24
CA THR A 162 -6.31 3.55 -7.67
C THR A 162 -7.28 3.21 -6.54
N SER A 163 -6.92 2.24 -5.70
CA SER A 163 -7.77 1.79 -4.60
C SER A 163 -7.95 2.86 -3.51
N ILE A 164 -6.90 3.65 -3.22
CA ILE A 164 -6.96 4.72 -2.22
C ILE A 164 -7.79 5.88 -2.74
N LEU A 165 -7.57 6.29 -4.00
CA LEU A 165 -8.36 7.35 -4.64
C LEU A 165 -9.85 6.96 -4.69
N ALA A 166 -10.15 5.69 -4.97
CA ALA A 166 -11.50 5.16 -4.97
C ALA A 166 -12.13 5.24 -3.56
N VAL A 167 -11.41 4.83 -2.53
CA VAL A 167 -11.88 4.89 -1.14
C VAL A 167 -12.13 6.33 -0.71
N ARG A 168 -11.21 7.26 -0.97
CA ARG A 168 -11.40 8.68 -0.66
C ARG A 168 -12.62 9.28 -1.35
N SER A 169 -12.82 8.94 -2.64
CA SER A 169 -14.01 9.34 -3.39
C SER A 169 -15.29 8.78 -2.76
N ALA A 170 -15.29 7.50 -2.35
CA ALA A 170 -16.43 6.87 -1.67
C ALA A 170 -16.72 7.49 -0.29
N CYS A 171 -15.68 7.95 0.42
CA CYS A 171 -15.79 8.70 1.68
C CYS A 171 -16.11 10.19 1.49
N LYS A 172 -16.43 10.62 0.27
CA LYS A 172 -16.82 12.01 -0.07
C LYS A 172 -15.74 13.05 0.30
N ALA A 173 -14.47 12.69 0.16
CA ALA A 173 -13.39 13.67 0.30
C ALA A 173 -13.60 14.83 -0.69
N ALA A 174 -13.34 16.07 -0.26
CA ALA A 174 -13.49 17.26 -1.12
C ALA A 174 -12.55 17.21 -2.32
N GLN A 175 -11.34 16.68 -2.12
CA GLN A 175 -10.35 16.46 -3.17
C GLN A 175 -9.74 15.05 -3.01
N PRO A 176 -10.34 14.00 -3.62
CA PRO A 176 -9.83 12.63 -3.50
C PRO A 176 -8.38 12.44 -3.95
N THR A 177 -7.89 13.30 -4.84
CA THR A 177 -6.58 13.23 -5.48
C THR A 177 -5.47 13.98 -4.74
N ASP A 178 -5.75 14.72 -3.66
CA ASP A 178 -4.77 15.53 -2.93
C ASP A 178 -3.66 14.68 -2.28
N VAL A 179 -3.94 13.42 -1.94
CA VAL A 179 -2.96 12.46 -1.40
C VAL A 179 -2.11 11.77 -2.47
N PHE A 180 -2.36 12.01 -3.76
CA PHE A 180 -1.67 11.30 -4.86
C PHE A 180 -0.16 11.58 -4.86
N VAL A 181 0.24 12.86 -4.90
CA VAL A 181 1.67 13.24 -4.86
C VAL A 181 2.33 12.82 -3.55
N PRO A 182 1.73 13.07 -2.36
CA PRO A 182 2.24 12.55 -1.09
C PRO A 182 2.49 11.03 -1.10
N ILE A 183 1.57 10.23 -1.60
CA ILE A 183 1.74 8.77 -1.70
C ILE A 183 2.91 8.43 -2.63
N LEU A 184 2.98 9.07 -3.81
CA LEU A 184 4.04 8.82 -4.78
C LEU A 184 5.43 9.12 -4.21
N LEU A 185 5.57 10.21 -3.46
CA LEU A 185 6.82 10.56 -2.78
C LEU A 185 7.16 9.55 -1.68
N ALA A 186 6.20 9.19 -0.83
CA ALA A 186 6.41 8.26 0.28
C ALA A 186 6.80 6.86 -0.21
N THR A 187 6.10 6.32 -1.22
CA THR A 187 6.41 5.00 -1.78
C THR A 187 7.74 4.99 -2.55
N THR A 188 8.12 6.12 -3.17
CA THR A 188 9.44 6.27 -3.81
C THR A 188 10.55 6.20 -2.76
N ILE A 189 10.41 6.91 -1.64
CA ILE A 189 11.39 6.87 -0.53
C ILE A 189 11.47 5.46 0.06
N ALA A 190 10.33 4.81 0.35
CA ALA A 190 10.28 3.44 0.86
C ALA A 190 11.03 2.46 -0.06
N THR A 191 10.78 2.55 -1.36
CA THR A 191 11.42 1.68 -2.38
C THR A 191 12.92 1.95 -2.47
N LEU A 192 13.36 3.21 -2.50
CA LEU A 192 14.79 3.55 -2.55
C LEU A 192 15.52 3.07 -1.30
N VAL A 193 14.94 3.25 -0.11
CA VAL A 193 15.51 2.75 1.14
C VAL A 193 15.55 1.22 1.14
N GLY A 194 14.49 0.55 0.69
CA GLY A 194 14.46 -0.91 0.53
C GLY A 194 15.57 -1.42 -0.40
N ILE A 195 15.75 -0.78 -1.56
CA ILE A 195 16.83 -1.10 -2.50
C ILE A 195 18.20 -0.89 -1.84
N ILE A 196 18.44 0.26 -1.19
CA ILE A 196 19.73 0.58 -0.57
C ILE A 196 20.05 -0.44 0.53
N ILE A 197 19.14 -0.68 1.47
CA ILE A 197 19.36 -1.60 2.60
C ILE A 197 19.65 -3.01 2.08
N THR A 198 18.84 -3.50 1.13
CA THR A 198 19.02 -4.84 0.56
C THR A 198 20.33 -4.93 -0.22
N SER A 199 20.69 -3.90 -0.98
CA SER A 199 21.96 -3.85 -1.73
C SER A 199 23.17 -3.86 -0.80
N LEU A 200 23.12 -3.12 0.32
CA LEU A 200 24.17 -3.12 1.34
C LEU A 200 24.32 -4.51 1.96
N TRP A 201 23.22 -5.16 2.31
CA TRP A 201 23.26 -6.51 2.89
C TRP A 201 23.77 -7.57 1.93
N GLN A 202 23.45 -7.42 0.64
CA GLN A 202 23.89 -8.33 -0.42
C GLN A 202 25.22 -7.91 -1.06
N ARG A 203 25.84 -6.82 -0.61
CA ARG A 203 27.09 -6.26 -1.15
C ARG A 203 27.00 -5.91 -2.64
N ILE A 204 25.82 -5.49 -3.11
CA ILE A 204 25.64 -4.97 -4.46
C ILE A 204 26.23 -3.56 -4.48
N ASN A 205 27.11 -3.29 -5.45
CA ASN A 205 27.72 -1.97 -5.59
C ASN A 205 26.70 -0.96 -6.12
N ILE A 206 26.12 -0.15 -5.21
CA ILE A 206 25.17 0.92 -5.56
C ILE A 206 25.82 2.12 -6.27
N PHE A 207 27.15 2.24 -6.24
CA PHE A 207 27.89 3.30 -6.93
C PHE A 207 28.16 2.98 -8.41
N GLN A 208 27.67 1.87 -8.94
CA GLN A 208 27.65 1.65 -10.40
C GLN A 208 26.84 2.77 -11.08
N PRO A 209 27.32 3.32 -12.21
CA PRO A 209 26.74 4.53 -12.81
C PRO A 209 25.21 4.48 -12.96
N VAL A 210 24.67 3.34 -13.43
CA VAL A 210 23.22 3.17 -13.63
C VAL A 210 22.46 3.24 -12.31
N LEU A 211 22.90 2.50 -11.27
CA LEU A 211 22.23 2.50 -9.96
C LEU A 211 22.43 3.84 -9.26
N PHE A 212 23.62 4.40 -9.31
CA PHE A 212 23.94 5.70 -8.71
C PHE A 212 23.04 6.80 -9.29
N ILE A 213 23.00 6.95 -10.61
CA ILE A 213 22.16 7.96 -11.26
C ILE A 213 20.68 7.73 -10.93
N THR A 214 20.21 6.48 -10.92
CA THR A 214 18.81 6.20 -10.63
C THR A 214 18.46 6.49 -9.17
N ILE A 215 19.22 5.97 -8.22
CA ILE A 215 18.94 6.12 -6.79
C ILE A 215 19.09 7.58 -6.36
N PHE A 216 20.25 8.18 -6.64
CA PHE A 216 20.53 9.55 -6.22
C PHE A 216 19.79 10.58 -7.08
N GLY A 217 19.51 10.28 -8.35
CA GLY A 217 18.66 11.09 -9.22
C GLY A 217 17.22 11.15 -8.71
N LEU A 218 16.63 10.00 -8.35
CA LEU A 218 15.30 9.95 -7.76
C LEU A 218 15.25 10.63 -6.39
N LEU A 219 16.22 10.37 -5.50
CA LEU A 219 16.33 11.07 -4.22
C LEU A 219 16.44 12.58 -4.40
N GLY A 220 17.29 13.01 -5.35
CA GLY A 220 17.46 14.42 -5.71
C GLY A 220 16.18 15.04 -6.25
N THR A 221 15.44 14.31 -7.10
CA THR A 221 14.14 14.75 -7.62
C THR A 221 13.11 14.89 -6.51
N VAL A 222 12.98 13.89 -5.63
CA VAL A 222 12.11 13.95 -4.46
C VAL A 222 12.48 15.12 -3.56
N GLY A 223 13.78 15.27 -3.25
CA GLY A 223 14.27 16.39 -2.43
C GLY A 223 14.01 17.75 -3.08
N PHE A 224 14.19 17.88 -4.39
CA PHE A 224 13.92 19.11 -5.14
C PHE A 224 12.42 19.46 -5.14
N ILE A 225 11.54 18.45 -5.33
CA ILE A 225 10.09 18.65 -5.25
C ILE A 225 9.71 19.14 -3.85
N ILE A 226 10.17 18.46 -2.81
CA ILE A 226 9.89 18.82 -1.41
C ILE A 226 10.42 20.23 -1.12
N TRP A 227 11.67 20.52 -1.47
CA TRP A 227 12.25 21.86 -1.29
C TRP A 227 11.46 22.95 -2.01
N GLY A 228 11.07 22.71 -3.26
CA GLY A 228 10.27 23.66 -4.03
C GLY A 228 8.89 23.92 -3.42
N LEU A 229 8.24 22.88 -2.91
CA LEU A 229 6.94 23.00 -2.24
C LEU A 229 7.05 23.76 -0.91
N MET A 230 8.09 23.53 -0.13
CA MET A 230 8.34 24.24 1.14
C MET A 230 8.57 25.74 0.97
N GLN A 231 8.92 26.23 -0.23
CA GLN A 231 9.06 27.66 -0.52
C GLN A 231 7.73 28.34 -0.83
N MET A 232 6.64 27.57 -1.00
CA MET A 232 5.34 28.09 -1.38
C MET A 232 4.46 28.34 -0.16
N PRO A 233 3.60 29.41 -0.17
CA PRO A 233 2.53 29.52 0.82
C PRO A 233 1.60 28.31 0.75
N GLN A 234 1.04 27.88 1.91
CA GLN A 234 0.21 26.67 2.02
C GLN A 234 -0.92 26.60 0.99
N ASN A 235 -1.64 27.71 0.78
CA ASN A 235 -2.74 27.75 -0.20
C ASN A 235 -2.26 27.52 -1.63
N THR A 236 -1.08 28.06 -2.00
CA THR A 236 -0.48 27.87 -3.33
C THR A 236 -0.01 26.43 -3.49
N MET A 237 0.62 25.86 -2.48
CA MET A 237 1.08 24.49 -2.47
C MET A 237 -0.08 23.51 -2.67
N ASN A 238 -1.19 23.67 -1.94
CA ASN A 238 -2.38 22.85 -2.08
C ASN A 238 -2.97 22.93 -3.51
N THR A 239 -3.02 24.12 -4.08
CA THR A 239 -3.50 24.33 -5.45
C THR A 239 -2.57 23.67 -6.47
N VAL A 240 -1.26 23.90 -6.37
CA VAL A 240 -0.26 23.31 -7.28
C VAL A 240 -0.30 21.79 -7.20
N THR A 241 -0.30 21.22 -6.00
CA THR A 241 -0.35 19.77 -5.79
C THR A 241 -1.62 19.16 -6.38
N SER A 242 -2.77 19.80 -6.17
CA SER A 242 -4.05 19.33 -6.73
C SER A 242 -4.04 19.38 -8.27
N VAL A 243 -3.60 20.51 -8.86
CA VAL A 243 -3.52 20.66 -10.32
C VAL A 243 -2.55 19.63 -10.92
N VAL A 244 -1.36 19.46 -10.32
CA VAL A 244 -0.36 18.49 -10.78
C VAL A 244 -0.90 17.07 -10.67
N SER A 245 -1.51 16.70 -9.56
CA SER A 245 -2.13 15.38 -9.37
C SER A 245 -3.19 15.08 -10.43
N ASN A 246 -4.11 16.02 -10.65
CA ASN A 246 -5.18 15.87 -11.62
C ASN A 246 -4.64 15.83 -13.06
N LEU A 247 -3.63 16.65 -13.38
CA LEU A 247 -2.98 16.65 -14.69
C LEU A 247 -2.28 15.30 -14.97
N ILE A 248 -1.53 14.76 -13.99
CA ILE A 248 -0.85 13.47 -14.12
C ILE A 248 -1.88 12.37 -14.33
N LEU A 249 -2.92 12.29 -13.49
CA LEU A 249 -3.95 11.26 -13.59
C LEU A 249 -4.69 11.31 -14.94
N MET A 250 -5.07 12.52 -15.38
CA MET A 250 -5.72 12.68 -16.68
C MET A 250 -4.78 12.34 -17.85
N SER A 251 -3.50 12.70 -17.75
CA SER A 251 -2.48 12.34 -18.73
C SER A 251 -2.29 10.81 -18.83
N ILE A 252 -2.35 10.09 -17.71
CA ILE A 252 -2.30 8.63 -17.71
C ILE A 252 -3.52 8.05 -18.43
N ILE A 253 -4.72 8.52 -18.13
CA ILE A 253 -5.96 8.09 -18.80
C ILE A 253 -5.85 8.29 -20.31
N VAL A 254 -5.50 9.50 -20.74
CA VAL A 254 -5.38 9.85 -22.16
C VAL A 254 -4.27 9.04 -22.86
N SER A 255 -3.13 8.83 -22.18
CA SER A 255 -2.03 8.04 -22.74
C SER A 255 -2.40 6.57 -22.91
N PHE A 256 -3.18 5.97 -22.01
CA PHE A 256 -3.64 4.59 -22.15
C PHE A 256 -4.65 4.44 -23.28
N ILE A 257 -5.60 5.39 -23.41
CA ILE A 257 -6.55 5.43 -24.53
C ILE A 257 -5.79 5.63 -25.85
N GLY A 258 -4.85 6.58 -25.90
CA GLY A 258 -4.01 6.84 -27.06
C GLY A 258 -3.18 5.63 -27.46
N ALA A 259 -2.53 4.96 -26.51
CA ALA A 259 -1.80 3.72 -26.78
C ALA A 259 -2.71 2.62 -27.33
N GLY A 260 -3.93 2.51 -26.82
CA GLY A 260 -4.95 1.60 -27.32
C GLY A 260 -5.32 1.89 -28.78
N LEU A 261 -5.50 3.15 -29.13
CA LEU A 261 -5.77 3.59 -30.51
C LEU A 261 -4.58 3.25 -31.44
N PHE A 262 -3.35 3.57 -31.03
CA PHE A 262 -2.15 3.24 -31.82
C PHE A 262 -1.98 1.73 -32.03
N LYS A 263 -2.35 0.91 -31.06
CA LYS A 263 -2.32 -0.55 -31.14
C LYS A 263 -3.54 -1.14 -31.84
N LYS A 264 -4.50 -0.30 -32.29
CA LYS A 264 -5.74 -0.71 -32.96
C LYS A 264 -6.55 -1.75 -32.16
N ILE A 265 -6.53 -1.67 -30.82
CA ILE A 265 -7.40 -2.49 -29.97
C ILE A 265 -8.78 -1.84 -29.90
N ASN A 266 -9.81 -2.65 -29.63
CA ASN A 266 -11.12 -2.11 -29.26
C ASN A 266 -11.06 -1.58 -27.83
N VAL A 267 -10.86 -0.26 -27.71
CA VAL A 267 -10.65 0.46 -26.43
C VAL A 267 -11.89 0.32 -25.55
N TYR A 268 -13.08 0.42 -26.11
CA TYR A 268 -14.34 0.30 -25.37
C TYR A 268 -14.53 -1.10 -24.77
N ASP A 269 -14.32 -2.16 -25.56
CA ASP A 269 -14.46 -3.53 -25.06
C ASP A 269 -13.39 -3.85 -24.02
N ALA A 270 -12.16 -3.35 -24.19
CA ALA A 270 -11.10 -3.48 -23.18
C ALA A 270 -11.49 -2.79 -21.88
N PHE A 271 -12.06 -1.57 -21.95
CA PHE A 271 -12.59 -0.88 -20.77
C PHE A 271 -13.68 -1.68 -20.08
N ILE A 272 -14.67 -2.18 -20.82
CA ILE A 272 -15.78 -2.96 -20.25
C ILE A 272 -15.29 -4.23 -19.56
N GLU A 273 -14.29 -4.92 -20.14
CA GLU A 273 -13.67 -6.10 -19.53
C GLU A 273 -13.05 -5.76 -18.15
N GLY A 274 -12.22 -4.72 -18.09
CA GLY A 274 -11.63 -4.27 -16.84
C GLY A 274 -12.67 -3.71 -15.84
N ALA A 275 -13.70 -3.03 -16.31
CA ALA A 275 -14.79 -2.53 -15.48
C ALA A 275 -15.57 -3.68 -14.81
N LYS A 276 -15.79 -4.80 -15.50
CA LYS A 276 -16.37 -6.02 -14.91
C LYS A 276 -15.48 -6.61 -13.82
N GLU A 277 -14.15 -6.62 -14.03
CA GLU A 277 -13.19 -7.04 -12.99
C GLU A 277 -13.26 -6.09 -11.77
N GLY A 278 -13.40 -4.77 -11.99
CA GLY A 278 -13.56 -3.77 -10.95
C GLY A 278 -14.81 -3.96 -10.11
N PHE A 279 -15.93 -4.22 -10.77
CA PHE A 279 -17.20 -4.54 -10.11
C PHE A 279 -17.08 -5.81 -9.25
N ALA A 280 -16.52 -6.88 -9.82
CA ALA A 280 -16.33 -8.14 -9.10
C ALA A 280 -15.40 -7.98 -7.88
N THR A 281 -14.38 -7.13 -8.00
CA THR A 281 -13.45 -6.80 -6.92
C THR A 281 -14.17 -6.03 -5.80
N ALA A 282 -14.99 -5.04 -6.13
CA ALA A 282 -15.78 -4.28 -5.16
C ALA A 282 -16.72 -5.19 -4.35
N VAL A 283 -17.44 -6.08 -5.02
CA VAL A 283 -18.33 -7.06 -4.35
C VAL A 283 -17.55 -8.01 -3.44
N ARG A 284 -16.39 -8.50 -3.90
CA ARG A 284 -15.52 -9.40 -3.12
C ARG A 284 -14.98 -8.76 -1.84
N ILE A 285 -14.78 -7.44 -1.84
CA ILE A 285 -14.23 -6.70 -0.70
C ILE A 285 -15.26 -6.51 0.42
N ILE A 286 -16.57 -6.48 0.14
CA ILE A 286 -17.63 -6.19 1.10
C ILE A 286 -17.50 -6.99 2.41
N PRO A 287 -17.43 -8.34 2.40
CA PRO A 287 -17.36 -9.10 3.65
C PRO A 287 -16.13 -8.77 4.50
N TYR A 288 -15.00 -8.50 3.85
CA TYR A 288 -13.76 -8.12 4.54
C TYR A 288 -13.87 -6.74 5.19
N LEU A 289 -14.49 -5.77 4.51
CA LEU A 289 -14.72 -4.44 5.06
C LEU A 289 -15.68 -4.50 6.24
N VAL A 290 -16.78 -5.24 6.12
CA VAL A 290 -17.73 -5.45 7.23
C VAL A 290 -17.00 -6.06 8.43
N ALA A 291 -16.26 -7.14 8.24
CA ALA A 291 -15.57 -7.82 9.33
C ALA A 291 -14.59 -6.87 10.06
N ILE A 292 -13.75 -6.14 9.32
CA ILE A 292 -12.74 -5.26 9.92
C ILE A 292 -13.38 -4.01 10.54
N LEU A 293 -14.29 -3.34 9.85
CA LEU A 293 -14.91 -2.11 10.38
C LEU A 293 -15.73 -2.38 11.62
N VAL A 294 -16.45 -3.51 11.68
CA VAL A 294 -17.19 -3.91 12.90
C VAL A 294 -16.23 -4.17 14.06
N ALA A 295 -15.16 -4.95 13.84
CA ALA A 295 -14.20 -5.26 14.90
C ALA A 295 -13.51 -3.99 15.44
N VAL A 296 -13.06 -3.11 14.54
CA VAL A 296 -12.38 -1.84 14.91
C VAL A 296 -13.38 -0.86 15.54
N GLY A 297 -14.59 -0.77 15.02
CA GLY A 297 -15.66 0.08 15.57
C GLY A 297 -16.02 -0.31 17.00
N VAL A 298 -16.17 -1.59 17.29
CA VAL A 298 -16.41 -2.10 18.65
C VAL A 298 -15.20 -1.83 19.56
N PHE A 299 -13.98 -2.06 19.08
CA PHE A 299 -12.74 -1.82 19.81
C PHE A 299 -12.57 -0.34 20.17
N ARG A 300 -12.92 0.57 19.25
CA ARG A 300 -12.93 2.02 19.51
C ARG A 300 -14.05 2.40 20.46
N ALA A 301 -15.27 1.92 20.25
CA ALA A 301 -16.42 2.23 21.10
C ALA A 301 -16.22 1.79 22.56
N SER A 302 -15.38 0.77 22.81
CA SER A 302 -14.98 0.36 24.16
C SER A 302 -13.98 1.28 24.84
N GLY A 303 -13.37 2.25 24.14
CA GLY A 303 -12.28 3.11 24.63
C GLY A 303 -10.89 2.44 24.59
N ALA A 304 -10.79 1.16 24.19
CA ALA A 304 -9.52 0.44 24.19
C ALA A 304 -8.53 1.01 23.15
N MET A 305 -9.02 1.46 21.98
CA MET A 305 -8.20 2.09 20.96
C MET A 305 -7.56 3.38 21.49
N ASP A 306 -8.35 4.20 22.18
CA ASP A 306 -7.89 5.51 22.67
C ASP A 306 -6.80 5.32 23.71
N ILE A 307 -6.91 4.34 24.61
CA ILE A 307 -5.87 4.01 25.59
C ILE A 307 -4.57 3.58 24.90
N CYS A 308 -4.65 2.77 23.85
CA CYS A 308 -3.45 2.37 23.09
C CYS A 308 -2.78 3.58 22.42
N VAL A 309 -3.58 4.43 21.77
CA VAL A 309 -3.11 5.65 21.08
C VAL A 309 -2.54 6.64 22.09
N ASP A 310 -3.23 6.86 23.23
CA ASP A 310 -2.79 7.77 24.28
C ASP A 310 -1.52 7.30 24.98
N GLY A 311 -1.31 6.00 25.13
CA GLY A 311 -0.06 5.44 25.62
C GLY A 311 1.13 5.77 24.71
N ILE A 312 0.95 5.66 23.39
CA ILE A 312 1.97 6.06 22.42
C ILE A 312 2.17 7.59 22.47
N ARG A 313 1.08 8.36 22.51
CA ARG A 313 1.09 9.82 22.58
C ARG A 313 1.86 10.28 23.82
N TRP A 314 1.56 9.74 24.99
CA TRP A 314 2.25 10.05 26.24
C TRP A 314 3.75 9.78 26.14
N THR A 315 4.14 8.64 25.55
CA THR A 315 5.54 8.28 25.39
C THR A 315 6.27 9.29 24.49
N LEU A 316 5.68 9.68 23.36
CA LEU A 316 6.29 10.63 22.41
C LEU A 316 6.37 12.05 22.98
N GLN A 317 5.39 12.46 23.78
CA GLN A 317 5.40 13.77 24.48
C GLN A 317 6.57 13.91 25.45
N GLN A 318 7.08 12.82 26.05
CA GLN A 318 8.28 12.87 26.90
C GLN A 318 9.52 13.31 26.11
N PHE A 319 9.51 13.12 24.78
CA PHE A 319 10.60 13.54 23.89
C PHE A 319 10.31 14.86 23.16
N ASN A 320 9.26 15.60 23.55
CA ASN A 320 8.78 16.82 22.87
C ASN A 320 8.50 16.63 21.37
N ILE A 321 8.04 15.43 20.98
CA ILE A 321 7.65 15.12 19.59
C ILE A 321 6.17 15.50 19.42
N ASP A 322 5.84 16.17 18.31
CA ASP A 322 4.45 16.41 17.93
C ASP A 322 3.71 15.08 17.78
N THR A 323 2.49 15.03 18.27
CA THR A 323 1.71 13.79 18.37
C THR A 323 0.47 13.77 17.48
N THR A 324 0.29 14.74 16.60
CA THR A 324 -0.86 14.87 15.71
C THR A 324 -1.02 13.65 14.79
N PHE A 325 0.10 13.01 14.42
CA PHE A 325 0.11 11.83 13.55
C PHE A 325 -0.30 10.52 14.26
N VAL A 326 -0.33 10.49 15.59
CA VAL A 326 -0.44 9.23 16.38
C VAL A 326 -1.78 8.54 16.11
N ASP A 327 -2.85 9.28 15.92
CA ASP A 327 -4.18 8.74 15.63
C ASP A 327 -4.27 7.98 14.30
N ALA A 328 -3.34 8.21 13.37
CA ALA A 328 -3.25 7.47 12.11
C ALA A 328 -2.36 6.20 12.21
N LEU A 329 -1.52 6.08 13.26
CA LEU A 329 -0.57 4.95 13.41
C LEU A 329 -1.19 3.56 13.38
N PRO A 330 -2.42 3.32 13.88
CA PRO A 330 -3.05 1.99 13.74
C PRO A 330 -3.05 1.47 12.30
N THR A 331 -3.27 2.35 11.30
CA THR A 331 -3.18 1.98 9.87
C THR A 331 -1.76 1.57 9.49
N ALA A 332 -0.74 2.32 9.91
CA ALA A 332 0.65 2.03 9.63
C ALA A 332 1.11 0.70 10.25
N MET A 333 0.73 0.44 11.51
CA MET A 333 1.08 -0.79 12.23
C MET A 333 0.42 -2.03 11.61
N MET A 334 -0.80 -1.90 11.11
CA MET A 334 -1.52 -3.00 10.47
C MET A 334 -0.98 -3.30 9.06
N LYS A 335 -0.40 -2.32 8.38
CA LYS A 335 -0.01 -2.44 6.96
C LYS A 335 0.94 -3.61 6.66
N PRO A 336 2.04 -3.83 7.40
CA PRO A 336 2.91 -4.97 7.20
C PRO A 336 2.21 -6.32 7.42
N LEU A 337 1.21 -6.35 8.31
CA LEU A 337 0.50 -7.56 8.73
C LEU A 337 -0.65 -7.91 7.77
N SER A 338 -1.46 -6.93 7.38
CA SER A 338 -2.66 -7.14 6.57
C SER A 338 -3.06 -5.91 5.77
N GLY A 339 -2.96 -5.98 4.43
CA GLY A 339 -3.40 -4.90 3.55
C GLY A 339 -4.91 -4.60 3.62
N SER A 340 -5.75 -5.63 3.79
CA SER A 340 -7.19 -5.45 4.01
C SER A 340 -7.50 -4.89 5.39
N GLY A 341 -6.78 -5.34 6.43
CA GLY A 341 -6.89 -4.80 7.78
C GLY A 341 -6.51 -3.32 7.84
N ALA A 342 -5.37 -2.96 7.25
CA ALA A 342 -4.93 -1.57 7.17
C ALA A 342 -5.92 -0.68 6.39
N ARG A 343 -6.51 -1.20 5.31
CA ARG A 343 -7.57 -0.50 4.56
C ARG A 343 -8.82 -0.26 5.42
N GLY A 344 -9.20 -1.23 6.24
CA GLY A 344 -10.31 -1.08 7.19
C GLY A 344 -10.03 0.00 8.24
N LEU A 345 -8.81 0.01 8.81
CA LEU A 345 -8.38 1.06 9.75
C LEU A 345 -8.30 2.44 9.08
N MET A 346 -7.78 2.54 7.86
CA MET A 346 -7.80 3.76 7.07
C MET A 346 -9.23 4.31 6.87
N LEU A 347 -10.17 3.43 6.52
CA LEU A 347 -11.58 3.78 6.35
C LEU A 347 -12.20 4.27 7.66
N GLU A 348 -11.95 3.55 8.74
CA GLU A 348 -12.44 3.93 10.06
C GLU A 348 -11.85 5.28 10.49
N THR A 349 -10.55 5.48 10.31
CA THR A 349 -9.87 6.75 10.59
C THR A 349 -10.49 7.91 9.80
N MET A 350 -10.76 7.73 8.49
CA MET A 350 -11.42 8.75 7.69
C MET A 350 -12.88 9.00 8.12
N HIS A 351 -13.58 7.97 8.56
CA HIS A 351 -14.95 8.11 9.05
C HIS A 351 -15.00 8.87 10.37
N HIS A 352 -14.05 8.58 11.27
CA HIS A 352 -14.03 9.18 12.62
C HIS A 352 -13.47 10.60 12.63
N TYR A 353 -12.32 10.83 11.97
CA TYR A 353 -11.63 12.13 11.96
C TYR A 353 -11.96 13.00 10.75
N GLY A 354 -12.63 12.45 9.75
CA GLY A 354 -12.90 13.11 8.46
C GLY A 354 -11.87 12.75 7.39
N ALA A 355 -12.34 12.57 6.15
CA ALA A 355 -11.47 12.18 5.02
C ALA A 355 -10.44 13.26 4.65
N ASP A 356 -10.76 14.54 4.91
CA ASP A 356 -9.91 15.69 4.59
C ASP A 356 -9.12 16.21 5.79
N SER A 357 -9.22 15.57 6.97
CA SER A 357 -8.37 15.87 8.12
C SER A 357 -6.93 15.43 7.88
N PHE A 358 -5.99 16.02 8.63
CA PHE A 358 -4.59 15.58 8.64
C PHE A 358 -4.47 14.06 8.89
N VAL A 359 -5.16 13.57 9.92
CA VAL A 359 -5.15 12.15 10.32
C VAL A 359 -5.74 11.25 9.23
N GLY A 360 -6.86 11.67 8.60
CA GLY A 360 -7.49 10.96 7.49
C GLY A 360 -6.59 10.89 6.25
N ARG A 361 -5.94 11.99 5.88
CA ARG A 361 -4.97 12.02 4.77
C ARG A 361 -3.74 11.18 5.08
N LEU A 362 -3.18 11.30 6.28
CA LEU A 362 -2.03 10.52 6.70
C LEU A 362 -2.30 9.01 6.67
N SER A 363 -3.48 8.57 7.11
CA SER A 363 -3.87 7.16 7.04
C SER A 363 -3.91 6.65 5.59
N CYS A 364 -4.34 7.50 4.64
CA CYS A 364 -4.30 7.19 3.21
C CYS A 364 -2.85 7.09 2.68
N ILE A 365 -1.97 8.00 3.12
CA ILE A 365 -0.55 7.96 2.73
C ILE A 365 0.12 6.70 3.31
N PHE A 366 -0.15 6.33 4.56
CA PHE A 366 0.33 5.08 5.15
C PHE A 366 -0.12 3.85 4.35
N GLN A 367 -1.40 3.80 3.94
CA GLN A 367 -1.91 2.70 3.15
C GLN A 367 -1.22 2.58 1.79
N GLY A 368 -0.79 3.71 1.20
CA GLY A 368 -0.16 3.77 -0.12
C GLY A 368 1.36 3.76 -0.13
N SER A 369 2.03 3.94 1.02
CA SER A 369 3.48 4.09 1.09
C SER A 369 4.25 2.80 0.84
N THR A 370 3.69 1.64 1.22
CA THR A 370 4.28 0.30 1.05
C THR A 370 3.20 -0.72 0.73
N ASP A 371 3.58 -1.97 0.47
CA ASP A 371 2.66 -3.11 0.39
C ASP A 371 2.77 -3.97 1.67
N THR A 372 2.04 -5.08 1.73
CA THR A 372 1.89 -5.92 2.92
C THR A 372 3.04 -6.93 3.03
N THR A 373 4.08 -6.58 3.77
CA THR A 373 5.34 -7.34 3.86
C THR A 373 5.13 -8.81 4.20
N PHE A 374 4.43 -9.14 5.29
CA PHE A 374 4.21 -10.54 5.67
C PHE A 374 3.34 -11.32 4.67
N TYR A 375 2.47 -10.64 3.94
CA TYR A 375 1.72 -11.30 2.86
C TYR A 375 2.59 -11.70 1.70
N ILE A 376 3.39 -10.79 1.22
CA ILE A 376 4.29 -11.01 0.10
C ILE A 376 5.27 -12.12 0.45
N LEU A 377 5.83 -12.10 1.67
CA LEU A 377 6.66 -13.19 2.20
C LEU A 377 5.95 -14.56 2.15
N ALA A 378 4.74 -14.62 2.69
CA ALA A 378 3.99 -15.86 2.76
C ALA A 378 3.59 -16.41 1.38
N VAL A 379 3.14 -15.53 0.47
CA VAL A 379 2.72 -15.93 -0.87
C VAL A 379 3.91 -16.37 -1.71
N TYR A 380 4.97 -15.59 -1.75
CA TYR A 380 6.10 -15.86 -2.65
C TYR A 380 7.01 -16.97 -2.12
N PHE A 381 7.45 -16.92 -0.87
CA PHE A 381 8.26 -18.01 -0.31
C PHE A 381 7.45 -19.27 -0.08
N GLY A 382 6.19 -19.14 0.33
CA GLY A 382 5.30 -20.29 0.54
C GLY A 382 5.03 -21.08 -0.74
N SER A 383 4.88 -20.40 -1.89
CA SER A 383 4.64 -21.05 -3.19
C SER A 383 5.78 -21.96 -3.65
N ILE A 384 7.01 -21.71 -3.20
CA ILE A 384 8.21 -22.43 -3.61
C ILE A 384 8.87 -23.24 -2.47
N GLY A 385 8.23 -23.30 -1.30
CA GLY A 385 8.69 -24.08 -0.15
C GLY A 385 9.91 -23.54 0.58
N VAL A 386 10.25 -22.27 0.42
CA VAL A 386 11.33 -21.62 1.18
C VAL A 386 10.91 -21.42 2.63
N ARG A 387 11.73 -21.91 3.56
CA ARG A 387 11.52 -21.83 5.02
C ARG A 387 12.42 -20.81 5.70
N TYR A 388 13.68 -20.71 5.24
CA TYR A 388 14.67 -19.79 5.80
C TYR A 388 14.72 -18.50 4.98
N THR A 389 14.09 -17.46 5.50
CA THR A 389 13.90 -16.16 4.80
C THR A 389 15.14 -15.28 4.82
N ARG A 390 16.17 -15.62 5.63
CA ARG A 390 17.39 -14.84 5.82
C ARG A 390 17.06 -13.39 6.22
N HIS A 391 17.64 -12.40 5.54
CA HIS A 391 17.42 -10.97 5.80
C HIS A 391 16.17 -10.37 5.12
N ALA A 392 15.33 -11.17 4.45
CA ALA A 392 14.16 -10.67 3.72
C ALA A 392 13.16 -9.92 4.63
N VAL A 393 12.86 -10.48 5.80
CA VAL A 393 11.93 -9.85 6.77
C VAL A 393 12.49 -8.53 7.27
N ALA A 394 13.76 -8.50 7.66
CA ALA A 394 14.40 -7.29 8.19
C ALA A 394 14.43 -6.18 7.13
N CYS A 395 14.84 -6.48 5.89
CA CYS A 395 14.86 -5.51 4.80
C CYS A 395 13.46 -4.99 4.46
N GLY A 396 12.45 -5.88 4.42
CA GLY A 396 11.06 -5.48 4.18
C GLY A 396 10.52 -4.55 5.26
N LEU A 397 10.68 -4.90 6.54
CA LEU A 397 10.22 -4.07 7.65
C LEU A 397 10.97 -2.74 7.77
N LEU A 398 12.25 -2.68 7.39
CA LEU A 398 12.99 -1.42 7.33
C LEU A 398 12.50 -0.53 6.18
N ALA A 399 12.09 -1.12 5.04
CA ALA A 399 11.43 -0.38 3.98
C ALA A 399 10.04 0.14 4.43
N ASP A 400 9.26 -0.68 5.15
CA ASP A 400 7.99 -0.26 5.74
C ASP A 400 8.18 0.91 6.71
N LEU A 401 9.16 0.81 7.60
CA LEU A 401 9.48 1.89 8.55
C LEU A 401 9.87 3.19 7.82
N ALA A 402 10.70 3.08 6.78
CA ALA A 402 11.07 4.24 5.96
C ALA A 402 9.84 4.87 5.27
N GLY A 403 8.92 4.04 4.77
CA GLY A 403 7.66 4.49 4.20
C GLY A 403 6.77 5.21 5.21
N VAL A 404 6.67 4.70 6.43
CA VAL A 404 5.92 5.34 7.54
C VAL A 404 6.53 6.69 7.91
N LEU A 405 7.85 6.74 8.13
CA LEU A 405 8.54 8.00 8.48
C LEU A 405 8.45 9.03 7.35
N ALA A 406 8.61 8.60 6.11
CA ALA A 406 8.42 9.46 4.95
C ALA A 406 6.98 9.99 4.84
N ALA A 407 5.98 9.13 5.05
CA ALA A 407 4.57 9.51 5.03
C ALA A 407 4.25 10.56 6.09
N ILE A 408 4.75 10.41 7.32
CA ILE A 408 4.59 11.40 8.40
C ILE A 408 5.20 12.75 7.97
N GLY A 409 6.49 12.76 7.60
CA GLY A 409 7.19 13.99 7.22
C GLY A 409 6.54 14.68 6.01
N ILE A 410 6.14 13.91 4.99
CA ILE A 410 5.46 14.44 3.80
C ILE A 410 4.09 15.01 4.19
N CYS A 411 3.32 14.33 5.05
CA CYS A 411 2.02 14.81 5.47
C CYS A 411 2.11 16.17 6.18
N TYR A 412 3.10 16.37 7.06
CA TYR A 412 3.35 17.67 7.71
C TYR A 412 3.78 18.78 6.74
N ILE A 413 4.39 18.42 5.61
CA ILE A 413 4.75 19.41 4.59
C ILE A 413 3.53 19.83 3.78
N PHE A 414 2.67 18.85 3.44
CA PHE A 414 1.55 19.09 2.52
C PHE A 414 0.28 19.62 3.20
N PHE A 415 0.06 19.26 4.46
CA PHE A 415 -1.22 19.49 5.19
C PHE A 415 -1.01 20.02 6.59
#